data_6778929f68b2642d62166c7a98d80ab5
#
_entry.id   6778929f68b2642d62166c7a98d80ab5
#
_cell.length_a   1.000
_cell.length_b   1.000
_cell.length_c   1.000
_cell.angle_alpha   90.00
_cell.angle_beta   90.00
_cell.angle_gamma   90.00
#
_symmetry.space_group_name_H-M   'P 1'
#
loop_
_entity.id
_entity.type
_entity.pdbx_description
1 polymer ?
#
loop_
_entity_poly.entity_id
_entity_poly.type
_entity_poly.pdbx_seq_one_letter_code
_entity_poly.pdbx_strand_id
1 'polypeptide(L)'
;MKKYESVIDSIFLSNNGEIDLLTGAISPDRFDQIVKRDLAIAQRNFANISMISTAINLPQFFTDNQAVDPIEQQSLIENELVNLHFNLKSTFRQSDCICRVSKLGFWILLNGADKQTTEQLVDRLVKELPKFITVGMCLWQQGEHIIIEAPVRMPI
;
A
#
# COMPACT_ATOMS: atom_id res chain seq x y z
N MET A 1 7.70 10.14 13.59
CA MET A 1 8.71 11.19 13.65
C MET A 1 8.09 12.54 13.85
N LYS A 2 8.49 13.20 14.91
CA LYS A 2 7.94 14.51 15.24
C LYS A 2 8.18 15.54 14.15
N LYS A 3 9.30 15.43 13.45
CA LYS A 3 9.65 16.37 12.39
C LYS A 3 8.59 16.46 11.29
N TYR A 4 7.89 15.37 11.02
CA TYR A 4 6.92 15.30 9.91
C TYR A 4 5.47 15.20 10.37
N GLU A 5 5.20 15.23 11.69
CA GLU A 5 3.83 15.08 12.21
C GLU A 5 2.87 16.10 11.61
N SER A 6 3.30 17.35 11.53
CA SER A 6 2.46 18.43 11.05
C SER A 6 2.06 18.24 9.59
N VAL A 7 3.02 17.84 8.74
CA VAL A 7 2.71 17.61 7.33
C VAL A 7 1.90 16.35 7.14
N ILE A 8 2.18 15.30 7.92
CA ILE A 8 1.38 14.07 7.88
C ILE A 8 -0.06 14.37 8.25
N ASP A 9 -0.27 15.14 9.31
CA ASP A 9 -1.62 15.52 9.74
C ASP A 9 -2.37 16.30 8.66
N SER A 10 -1.67 17.06 7.84
CA SER A 10 -2.27 17.85 6.78
C SER A 10 -2.69 17.04 5.56
N ILE A 11 -2.14 15.83 5.39
CA ILE A 11 -2.44 15.00 4.21
C ILE A 11 -3.91 14.58 4.22
N PHE A 12 -4.56 14.75 3.08
CA PHE A 12 -5.96 14.43 2.93
C PHE A 12 -6.18 12.93 3.00
N LEU A 13 -7.04 12.50 3.92
CA LEU A 13 -7.44 11.11 4.06
C LEU A 13 -8.91 11.08 4.44
N SER A 14 -9.75 10.81 3.47
CA SER A 14 -11.18 10.69 3.65
C SER A 14 -11.75 9.76 2.60
N ASN A 15 -12.80 9.03 2.93
CA ASN A 15 -13.44 8.13 1.99
C ASN A 15 -14.96 8.21 2.12
N ASN A 16 -15.65 7.61 1.15
CA ASN A 16 -17.13 7.58 1.14
C ASN A 16 -17.68 6.19 1.51
N GLY A 17 -16.85 5.35 2.14
CA GLY A 17 -17.21 3.98 2.47
C GLY A 17 -16.83 2.98 1.39
N GLU A 18 -16.56 3.44 0.17
CA GLU A 18 -16.18 2.60 -0.96
C GLU A 18 -14.76 2.91 -1.43
N ILE A 19 -14.47 4.18 -1.67
CA ILE A 19 -13.18 4.59 -2.19
C ILE A 19 -12.58 5.75 -1.38
N ASP A 20 -11.27 5.83 -1.43
CA ASP A 20 -10.51 6.96 -0.93
C ASP A 20 -10.71 8.16 -1.86
N LEU A 21 -11.03 9.30 -1.30
CA LEU A 21 -11.40 10.47 -2.09
C LEU A 21 -10.20 11.20 -2.71
N LEU A 22 -8.99 10.92 -2.24
CA LEU A 22 -7.79 11.51 -2.86
C LEU A 22 -7.32 10.70 -4.07
N THR A 23 -7.25 9.38 -3.93
CA THR A 23 -6.60 8.51 -4.92
C THR A 23 -7.56 7.64 -5.72
N GLY A 24 -8.75 7.37 -5.20
CA GLY A 24 -9.69 6.42 -5.79
C GLY A 24 -9.40 4.97 -5.40
N ALA A 25 -8.41 4.72 -4.55
CA ALA A 25 -8.16 3.37 -4.03
C ALA A 25 -9.32 2.92 -3.15
N ILE A 26 -9.39 1.61 -2.89
CA ILE A 26 -10.47 1.06 -2.06
C ILE A 26 -10.32 1.59 -0.63
N SER A 27 -11.45 1.88 0.02
CA SER A 27 -11.47 2.33 1.41
C SER A 27 -11.13 1.19 2.36
N PRO A 28 -10.63 1.48 3.58
CA PRO A 28 -10.34 0.44 4.56
C PRO A 28 -11.54 -0.43 4.92
N ASP A 29 -12.73 0.16 5.06
CA ASP A 29 -13.93 -0.60 5.42
C ASP A 29 -14.29 -1.61 4.33
N ARG A 30 -14.27 -1.17 3.08
CA ARG A 30 -14.54 -2.07 1.97
C ARG A 30 -13.46 -3.12 1.81
N PHE A 31 -12.20 -2.73 1.99
CA PHE A 31 -11.08 -3.63 1.91
C PHE A 31 -11.19 -4.75 2.96
N ASP A 32 -11.57 -4.40 4.18
CA ASP A 32 -11.77 -5.38 5.25
C ASP A 32 -12.80 -6.43 4.86
N GLN A 33 -13.92 -6.02 4.25
CA GLN A 33 -14.95 -6.94 3.76
C GLN A 33 -14.41 -7.86 2.67
N ILE A 34 -13.63 -7.32 1.74
CA ILE A 34 -13.02 -8.08 0.65
C ILE A 34 -12.02 -9.10 1.20
N VAL A 35 -11.17 -8.69 2.14
CA VAL A 35 -10.18 -9.58 2.77
C VAL A 35 -10.88 -10.76 3.45
N LYS A 36 -11.93 -10.49 4.23
CA LYS A 36 -12.67 -11.55 4.92
C LYS A 36 -13.29 -12.53 3.93
N ARG A 37 -13.90 -12.02 2.87
CA ARG A 37 -14.48 -12.87 1.84
C ARG A 37 -13.43 -13.72 1.14
N ASP A 38 -12.34 -13.10 0.74
CA ASP A 38 -11.30 -13.77 -0.04
C ASP A 38 -10.55 -14.80 0.80
N LEU A 39 -10.32 -14.53 2.08
CA LEU A 39 -9.72 -15.51 3.00
C LEU A 39 -10.64 -16.73 3.15
N ALA A 40 -11.94 -16.52 3.30
CA ALA A 40 -12.89 -17.62 3.42
C ALA A 40 -12.91 -18.49 2.16
N ILE A 41 -12.88 -17.86 0.98
CA ILE A 41 -12.85 -18.57 -0.30
C ILE A 41 -11.53 -19.34 -0.44
N ALA A 42 -10.41 -18.71 -0.13
CA ALA A 42 -9.10 -19.34 -0.22
C ALA A 42 -8.99 -20.55 0.71
N GLN A 43 -9.56 -20.45 1.91
CA GLN A 43 -9.55 -21.55 2.86
C GLN A 43 -10.30 -22.77 2.31
N ARG A 44 -11.44 -22.55 1.64
CA ARG A 44 -12.22 -23.65 1.06
C ARG A 44 -11.54 -24.26 -0.14
N ASN A 45 -10.83 -23.47 -0.94
CA ASN A 45 -10.26 -23.89 -2.21
C ASN A 45 -8.76 -24.20 -2.14
N PHE A 46 -8.18 -24.20 -0.94
CA PHE A 46 -6.74 -24.40 -0.74
C PHE A 46 -5.90 -23.43 -1.59
N ALA A 47 -6.40 -22.22 -1.76
CA ALA A 47 -5.71 -21.19 -2.55
C ALA A 47 -4.80 -20.34 -1.67
N ASN A 48 -3.86 -19.68 -2.31
CA ASN A 48 -2.94 -18.77 -1.63
C ASN A 48 -3.50 -17.36 -1.61
N ILE A 49 -3.20 -16.63 -0.55
CA ILE A 49 -3.46 -15.19 -0.46
C ILE A 49 -2.20 -14.52 0.07
N SER A 50 -1.85 -13.41 -0.52
CA SER A 50 -0.75 -12.61 -0.02
C SER A 50 -1.12 -11.14 -0.05
N MET A 51 -0.33 -10.34 0.62
CA MET A 51 -0.56 -8.90 0.71
C MET A 51 0.78 -8.18 0.59
N ILE A 52 0.79 -7.12 -0.20
CA ILE A 52 1.96 -6.26 -0.35
C ILE A 52 1.62 -4.91 0.27
N SER A 53 2.55 -4.34 1.00
CA SER A 53 2.43 -2.99 1.54
C SER A 53 3.38 -2.05 0.83
N THR A 54 2.93 -0.83 0.58
CA THR A 54 3.76 0.24 0.03
C THR A 54 3.50 1.50 0.82
N ALA A 55 4.53 2.32 1.01
CA ALA A 55 4.36 3.57 1.71
C ALA A 55 5.49 4.54 1.38
N ILE A 56 5.21 5.83 1.53
CA ILE A 56 6.20 6.89 1.31
C ILE A 56 7.07 7.02 2.55
N ASN A 57 8.38 6.93 2.37
CA ASN A 57 9.35 7.26 3.39
C ASN A 57 9.64 8.76 3.29
N LEU A 58 9.12 9.55 4.21
CA LEU A 58 9.21 11.01 4.12
C LEU A 58 10.63 11.55 4.16
N PRO A 59 11.53 11.07 5.04
CA PRO A 59 12.91 11.56 5.01
C PRO A 59 13.56 11.40 3.64
N GLN A 60 13.39 10.25 3.00
CA GLN A 60 13.94 10.01 1.68
C GLN A 60 13.22 10.84 0.61
N PHE A 61 11.89 10.96 0.72
CA PHE A 61 11.10 11.74 -0.21
C PHE A 61 11.56 13.19 -0.27
N PHE A 62 11.79 13.81 0.90
CA PHE A 62 12.22 15.20 0.96
C PHE A 62 13.71 15.39 0.68
N THR A 63 14.51 14.33 0.67
CA THR A 63 15.86 14.38 0.13
C THR A 63 15.81 14.57 -1.38
N ASP A 64 14.89 13.85 -2.03
CA ASP A 64 14.75 13.88 -3.49
C ASP A 64 13.88 15.05 -3.97
N ASN A 65 12.94 15.51 -3.12
CA ASN A 65 11.96 16.54 -3.48
C ASN A 65 11.97 17.63 -2.41
N GLN A 66 12.94 18.52 -2.49
CA GLN A 66 13.11 19.55 -1.48
C GLN A 66 11.97 20.57 -1.54
N ALA A 67 11.36 20.79 -0.40
CA ALA A 67 10.33 21.80 -0.22
C ALA A 67 10.37 22.26 1.23
N VAL A 68 10.27 23.57 1.43
CA VAL A 68 10.31 24.16 2.77
C VAL A 68 8.91 24.57 3.22
N ASP A 69 8.11 25.07 2.32
CA ASP A 69 6.74 25.52 2.60
C ASP A 69 5.85 24.32 2.94
N PRO A 70 5.16 24.33 4.10
CA PRO A 70 4.26 23.23 4.46
C PRO A 70 3.16 22.95 3.43
N ILE A 71 2.63 23.97 2.79
CA ILE A 71 1.59 23.79 1.75
C ILE A 71 2.18 23.07 0.54
N GLU A 72 3.37 23.44 0.13
CA GLU A 72 4.07 22.76 -0.96
C GLU A 72 4.40 21.32 -0.60
N GLN A 73 4.86 21.06 0.63
CA GLN A 73 5.14 19.71 1.11
C GLN A 73 3.89 18.82 1.04
N GLN A 74 2.76 19.33 1.51
CA GLN A 74 1.49 18.61 1.44
C GLN A 74 1.12 18.28 0.00
N SER A 75 1.21 19.26 -0.88
CA SER A 75 0.86 19.10 -2.30
C SER A 75 1.73 18.04 -2.98
N LEU A 76 3.04 18.07 -2.71
CA LEU A 76 3.98 17.09 -3.28
C LEU A 76 3.66 15.68 -2.83
N ILE A 77 3.37 15.50 -1.55
CA ILE A 77 3.03 14.18 -1.00
C ILE A 77 1.72 13.67 -1.59
N GLU A 78 0.69 14.52 -1.63
CA GLU A 78 -0.61 14.13 -2.18
C GLU A 78 -0.51 13.76 -3.65
N ASN A 79 0.25 14.50 -4.42
CA ASN A 79 0.49 14.16 -5.82
C ASN A 79 1.23 12.83 -5.95
N GLU A 80 2.20 12.58 -5.08
CA GLU A 80 2.92 11.30 -5.10
C GLU A 80 2.01 10.13 -4.75
N LEU A 81 1.09 10.30 -3.81
CA LEU A 81 0.10 9.26 -3.48
C LEU A 81 -0.79 8.93 -4.66
N VAL A 82 -1.25 9.94 -5.38
CA VAL A 82 -2.05 9.73 -6.60
C VAL A 82 -1.22 8.99 -7.66
N ASN A 83 0.01 9.38 -7.86
CA ASN A 83 0.91 8.72 -8.81
C ASN A 83 1.21 7.28 -8.41
N LEU A 84 1.45 7.05 -7.12
CA LEU A 84 1.72 5.70 -6.61
C LEU A 84 0.53 4.78 -6.86
N HIS A 85 -0.69 5.24 -6.55
CA HIS A 85 -1.89 4.46 -6.81
C HIS A 85 -2.04 4.14 -8.30
N PHE A 86 -1.82 5.12 -9.16
CA PHE A 86 -1.88 4.91 -10.60
C PHE A 86 -0.88 3.84 -11.05
N ASN A 87 0.35 3.91 -10.57
CA ASN A 87 1.38 2.94 -10.91
C ASN A 87 1.04 1.55 -10.39
N LEU A 88 0.51 1.45 -9.18
CA LEU A 88 0.07 0.16 -8.63
C LEU A 88 -1.05 -0.44 -9.45
N LYS A 89 -2.03 0.35 -9.87
CA LYS A 89 -3.11 -0.14 -10.73
C LYS A 89 -2.61 -0.67 -12.06
N SER A 90 -1.55 -0.08 -12.60
CA SER A 90 -0.94 -0.53 -13.85
C SER A 90 -0.18 -1.84 -13.68
N THR A 91 0.29 -2.13 -12.48
CA THR A 91 1.11 -3.31 -12.20
C THR A 91 0.27 -4.53 -11.86
N PHE A 92 -0.82 -4.32 -11.11
CA PHE A 92 -1.63 -5.41 -10.58
C PHE A 92 -2.88 -5.65 -11.42
N ARG A 93 -3.47 -6.86 -11.26
CA ARG A 93 -4.66 -7.27 -12.00
C ARG A 93 -5.91 -6.65 -11.39
N GLN A 94 -7.01 -6.66 -12.16
CA GLN A 94 -8.30 -6.19 -11.65
C GLN A 94 -8.80 -7.00 -10.46
N SER A 95 -8.43 -8.30 -10.39
CA SER A 95 -8.80 -9.15 -9.26
C SER A 95 -8.01 -8.84 -7.99
N ASP A 96 -6.93 -8.10 -8.11
CA ASP A 96 -6.14 -7.64 -6.96
C ASP A 96 -6.73 -6.34 -6.45
N CYS A 97 -6.74 -6.16 -5.13
CA CYS A 97 -7.37 -5.01 -4.51
C CYS A 97 -6.33 -4.08 -3.89
N ILE A 98 -6.42 -2.81 -4.20
CA ILE A 98 -5.52 -1.78 -3.68
C ILE A 98 -6.30 -0.89 -2.72
N CYS A 99 -5.87 -0.85 -1.48
CA CYS A 99 -6.52 -0.08 -0.41
C CYS A 99 -5.60 1.03 0.09
N ARG A 100 -6.15 2.22 0.28
CA ARG A 100 -5.42 3.27 0.99
C ARG A 100 -5.63 3.08 2.49
N VAL A 101 -4.63 2.47 3.16
CA VAL A 101 -4.77 2.08 4.56
C VAL A 101 -4.34 3.18 5.52
N SER A 102 -3.56 4.14 5.04
CA SER A 102 -3.04 5.20 5.89
C SER A 102 -2.76 6.44 5.06
N LYS A 103 -2.35 7.50 5.73
CA LYS A 103 -2.03 8.76 5.04
C LYS A 103 -0.91 8.60 4.02
N LEU A 104 0.04 7.70 4.24
CA LEU A 104 1.22 7.57 3.40
C LEU A 104 1.30 6.26 2.62
N GLY A 105 0.33 5.38 2.74
CA GLY A 105 0.52 4.05 2.18
C GLY A 105 -0.71 3.30 1.70
N PHE A 106 -0.42 2.23 0.98
CA PHE A 106 -1.40 1.33 0.40
C PHE A 106 -1.09 -0.11 0.74
N TRP A 107 -2.14 -0.92 0.86
CA TRP A 107 -2.02 -2.37 0.89
C TRP A 107 -2.64 -2.94 -0.37
N ILE A 108 -2.01 -3.99 -0.92
CA ILE A 108 -2.49 -4.68 -2.11
C ILE A 108 -2.77 -6.13 -1.74
N LEU A 109 -4.02 -6.56 -1.89
CA LEU A 109 -4.42 -7.94 -1.66
C LEU A 109 -4.31 -8.71 -2.95
N LEU A 110 -3.53 -9.81 -2.94
CA LEU A 110 -3.30 -10.65 -4.10
C LEU A 110 -4.01 -11.98 -3.93
N ASN A 111 -4.90 -12.30 -4.86
CA ASN A 111 -5.60 -13.57 -4.90
C ASN A 111 -4.83 -14.58 -5.71
N GLY A 112 -4.53 -15.74 -5.11
CA GLY A 112 -3.88 -16.84 -5.80
C GLY A 112 -2.38 -16.73 -5.96
N ALA A 113 -1.77 -15.70 -5.37
CA ALA A 113 -0.33 -15.53 -5.45
C ALA A 113 0.37 -16.27 -4.30
N ASP A 114 1.26 -17.18 -4.65
CA ASP A 114 2.07 -17.88 -3.67
C ASP A 114 3.27 -17.03 -3.25
N LYS A 115 4.10 -17.57 -2.36
CA LYS A 115 5.26 -16.85 -1.86
C LYS A 115 6.20 -16.40 -2.97
N GLN A 116 6.52 -17.30 -3.89
CA GLN A 116 7.46 -17.01 -4.97
C GLN A 116 6.93 -15.90 -5.89
N THR A 117 5.67 -16.00 -6.28
CA THR A 117 5.02 -14.98 -7.12
C THR A 117 5.01 -13.63 -6.40
N THR A 118 4.68 -13.63 -5.10
CA THR A 118 4.65 -12.40 -4.32
C THR A 118 6.04 -11.77 -4.21
N GLU A 119 7.07 -12.59 -3.96
CA GLU A 119 8.44 -12.10 -3.90
C GLU A 119 8.89 -11.49 -5.24
N GLN A 120 8.50 -12.09 -6.35
CA GLN A 120 8.81 -11.56 -7.68
C GLN A 120 8.14 -10.20 -7.90
N LEU A 121 6.89 -10.06 -7.45
CA LEU A 121 6.18 -8.78 -7.54
C LEU A 121 6.82 -7.71 -6.67
N VAL A 122 7.23 -8.07 -5.46
CA VAL A 122 7.95 -7.15 -4.57
C VAL A 122 9.25 -6.69 -5.21
N ASP A 123 10.03 -7.61 -5.76
CA ASP A 123 11.28 -7.28 -6.44
C ASP A 123 11.05 -6.33 -7.62
N ARG A 124 10.00 -6.58 -8.37
CA ARG A 124 9.62 -5.71 -9.48
C ARG A 124 9.25 -4.31 -9.00
N LEU A 125 8.46 -4.21 -7.95
CA LEU A 125 8.08 -2.91 -7.39
C LEU A 125 9.29 -2.15 -6.86
N VAL A 126 10.20 -2.84 -6.17
CA VAL A 126 11.43 -2.21 -5.66
C VAL A 126 12.26 -1.63 -6.81
N LYS A 127 12.28 -2.30 -7.95
CA LYS A 127 13.03 -1.81 -9.12
C LYS A 127 12.34 -0.67 -9.85
N GLU A 128 11.01 -0.73 -9.94
CA GLU A 128 10.25 0.22 -10.77
C GLU A 128 9.81 1.47 -10.02
N LEU A 129 9.57 1.37 -8.72
CA LEU A 129 9.10 2.50 -7.92
C LEU A 129 10.27 3.37 -7.45
N PRO A 130 10.02 4.65 -7.18
CA PRO A 130 11.06 5.51 -6.62
C PRO A 130 11.60 4.96 -5.30
N LYS A 131 12.86 5.27 -4.99
CA LYS A 131 13.54 4.74 -3.81
C LYS A 131 12.91 5.17 -2.49
N PHE A 132 12.14 6.26 -2.50
CA PHE A 132 11.45 6.70 -1.29
C PHE A 132 10.18 5.90 -1.01
N ILE A 133 9.83 4.93 -1.85
CA ILE A 133 8.71 4.02 -1.57
C ILE A 133 9.27 2.78 -0.90
N THR A 134 8.76 2.48 0.30
CA THR A 134 9.09 1.23 0.99
C THR A 134 8.06 0.16 0.59
N VAL A 135 8.53 -1.08 0.50
CA VAL A 135 7.70 -2.21 0.08
C VAL A 135 7.89 -3.35 1.06
N GLY A 136 6.79 -3.98 1.46
CA GLY A 136 6.82 -5.16 2.32
C GLY A 136 5.79 -6.16 1.86
N MET A 137 5.76 -7.34 2.48
CA MET A 137 4.76 -8.36 2.13
C MET A 137 4.36 -9.21 3.32
N CYS A 138 3.14 -9.76 3.22
CA CYS A 138 2.58 -10.71 4.18
C CYS A 138 2.02 -11.88 3.41
N LEU A 139 2.17 -13.08 3.95
CA LEU A 139 1.63 -14.30 3.35
C LEU A 139 0.62 -14.93 4.29
N TRP A 140 -0.48 -15.43 3.73
CA TRP A 140 -1.42 -16.26 4.45
C TRP A 140 -1.33 -17.67 3.89
N GLN A 141 -1.10 -18.63 4.78
CA GLN A 141 -1.11 -20.05 4.43
C GLN A 141 -2.29 -20.70 5.11
N GLN A 142 -2.87 -21.69 4.44
CA GLN A 142 -4.06 -22.34 4.93
C GLN A 142 -3.85 -22.90 6.33
N GLY A 143 -4.79 -22.61 7.24
CA GLY A 143 -4.72 -23.07 8.61
C GLY A 143 -3.78 -22.28 9.49
N GLU A 144 -3.19 -21.22 8.96
CA GLU A 144 -2.22 -20.40 9.68
C GLU A 144 -2.65 -18.93 9.69
N HIS A 145 -2.02 -18.16 10.54
CA HIS A 145 -2.18 -16.73 10.55
C HIS A 145 -1.36 -16.10 9.42
N ILE A 146 -1.66 -14.86 9.11
CA ILE A 146 -0.86 -14.10 8.16
C ILE A 146 0.54 -13.94 8.71
N ILE A 147 1.54 -14.33 7.92
CA ILE A 147 2.94 -14.27 8.29
C ILE A 147 3.57 -13.09 7.59
N ILE A 148 4.17 -12.18 8.35
CA ILE A 148 4.87 -11.05 7.79
C ILE A 148 6.24 -11.51 7.32
N GLU A 149 6.47 -11.40 6.00
CA GLU A 149 7.74 -11.71 5.39
C GLU A 149 8.42 -10.41 4.97
N ALA A 150 9.64 -10.22 5.36
CA ALA A 150 10.45 -9.11 4.90
C ALA A 150 9.70 -7.76 4.87
N PRO A 151 9.12 -7.33 5.97
CA PRO A 151 8.64 -5.98 6.00
C PRO A 151 9.87 -5.12 5.89
N VAL A 152 9.96 -4.53 4.82
CA VAL A 152 11.06 -3.71 4.63
C VAL A 152 10.99 -2.57 5.60
N ARG A 153 11.29 -1.50 5.45
CA ARG A 153 11.18 -0.41 6.39
C ARG A 153 9.79 0.15 6.31
N MET A 154 9.15 0.22 7.46
CA MET A 154 7.89 0.91 7.54
C MET A 154 8.17 2.38 7.77
N PRO A 155 7.62 3.26 6.96
CA PRO A 155 7.68 4.68 7.25
C PRO A 155 6.85 4.95 8.48
N ILE A 156 7.08 6.01 9.07
CA ILE A 156 6.42 6.40 10.30
C ILE A 156 4.92 6.47 10.17
#